data_fbc20581fab5e5622daca435e7c76a48
#
_entry.id   fbc20581fab5e5622daca435e7c76a48
#
_cell.length_a   1.000
_cell.length_b   1.000
_cell.length_c   1.000
_cell.angle_alpha   90.00
_cell.angle_beta   90.00
_cell.angle_gamma   90.00
#
_symmetry.space_group_name_H-M   'P 1'
#
loop_
_entity.id
_entity.type
_entity.pdbx_description
1 polymer ?
#
loop_
_entity_poly.entity_id
_entity_poly.type
_entity_poly.pdbx_seq_one_letter_code
_entity_poly.pdbx_strand_id
1 'polypeptide(L)'
;MKRRHLLASVCAAIALASGPALAQDKVTLKFGWTSSNGEKDPYGVGARIFKAKVEEYTKGSIEVQLYPNRAIGDERQMIEGMRFGTVDAGIITNAVIAQIEPAFQVNDMPFLYADEAKAHKVLDGKVGAELANRLAKKGVISLGWMEGGFRNMINNSKPVAAPDDVKGVKYRVMQNPVYIDMFSSLGGAAVPMAWGETFTAVQQGAVDGLEIPVAIVEANKYYEITKYLSMTNHTYSMIGLLISKRS
;
A
#
# COMPACT_ATOMS: atom_id res chain seq x y z
N MET A 1 51.24 25.23 50.48
CA MET A 1 51.25 25.06 49.00
C MET A 1 50.85 23.68 48.47
N LYS A 2 50.36 22.74 49.28
CA LYS A 2 50.04 21.32 48.85
C LYS A 2 48.56 21.04 48.57
N ARG A 3 47.62 21.98 48.82
CA ARG A 3 46.16 21.75 48.61
C ARG A 3 45.61 22.21 47.24
N ARG A 4 46.35 23.00 46.49
CA ARG A 4 45.92 23.54 45.18
C ARG A 4 46.14 22.55 44.02
N HIS A 5 47.03 21.57 44.16
CA HIS A 5 47.32 20.60 43.10
C HIS A 5 46.37 19.39 43.10
N LEU A 6 45.68 19.10 44.25
CA LEU A 6 44.70 18.01 44.29
C LEU A 6 43.38 18.30 43.60
N LEU A 7 42.96 19.57 43.53
CA LEU A 7 41.73 19.97 42.87
C LEU A 7 41.86 20.03 41.32
N ALA A 8 43.08 20.31 40.84
CA ALA A 8 43.35 20.33 39.40
C ALA A 8 43.36 18.92 38.78
N SER A 9 43.75 17.89 39.51
CA SER A 9 43.83 16.50 39.04
C SER A 9 42.46 15.82 38.97
N VAL A 10 41.48 16.23 39.79
CA VAL A 10 40.11 15.66 39.77
C VAL A 10 39.29 16.20 38.60
N CYS A 11 39.48 17.47 38.23
CA CYS A 11 38.79 18.04 37.07
C CYS A 11 39.28 17.50 35.70
N ALA A 12 40.56 17.09 35.62
CA ALA A 12 41.10 16.52 34.37
C ALA A 12 40.64 15.06 34.17
N ALA A 13 40.32 14.32 35.22
CA ALA A 13 39.83 12.93 35.10
C ALA A 13 38.35 12.84 34.67
N ILE A 14 37.54 13.88 34.93
CA ILE A 14 36.12 13.92 34.51
C ILE A 14 35.97 14.32 33.06
N ALA A 15 36.88 15.07 32.46
CA ALA A 15 36.85 15.51 31.08
C ALA A 15 37.19 14.40 30.06
N LEU A 16 37.80 13.28 30.52
CA LEU A 16 38.18 12.15 29.67
C LEU A 16 37.09 11.08 29.53
N ALA A 17 35.99 11.17 30.30
CA ALA A 17 34.88 10.24 30.27
C ALA A 17 33.76 10.65 29.25
N SER A 18 33.81 11.85 28.70
CA SER A 18 32.93 12.27 27.58
C SER A 18 33.61 11.93 26.26
N GLY A 19 33.73 10.62 25.95
CA GLY A 19 34.00 10.18 24.59
C GLY A 19 32.95 10.77 23.66
N PRO A 20 33.31 11.16 22.44
CA PRO A 20 32.30 11.56 21.46
C PRO A 20 31.31 10.41 21.33
N ALA A 21 30.04 10.66 21.69
CA ALA A 21 28.96 9.78 21.29
C ALA A 21 29.05 9.74 19.76
N LEU A 22 29.55 8.64 19.20
CA LEU A 22 29.49 8.39 17.77
C LEU A 22 28.02 8.52 17.40
N ALA A 23 27.66 9.62 16.77
CA ALA A 23 26.36 9.77 16.18
C ALA A 23 26.24 8.60 15.20
N GLN A 24 25.43 7.61 15.56
CA GLN A 24 25.17 6.48 14.68
C GLN A 24 24.50 7.08 13.45
N ASP A 25 25.12 6.92 12.29
CA ASP A 25 24.56 7.40 11.03
C ASP A 25 23.14 6.87 10.90
N LYS A 26 22.18 7.78 10.90
CA LYS A 26 20.77 7.46 10.89
C LYS A 26 20.39 7.02 9.48
N VAL A 27 19.94 5.78 9.32
CA VAL A 27 19.43 5.28 8.04
C VAL A 27 18.01 5.83 7.82
N THR A 28 17.74 6.37 6.65
CA THR A 28 16.42 6.87 6.28
C THR A 28 15.77 5.95 5.27
N LEU A 29 14.54 5.48 5.58
CA LEU A 29 13.70 4.70 4.66
C LEU A 29 12.58 5.58 4.10
N LYS A 30 12.51 5.72 2.78
CA LYS A 30 11.39 6.36 2.08
C LYS A 30 10.26 5.36 1.89
N PHE A 31 9.13 5.63 2.54
CA PHE A 31 7.96 4.76 2.54
C PHE A 31 6.77 5.44 1.88
N GLY A 32 6.29 4.91 0.74
CA GLY A 32 5.23 5.51 -0.06
C GLY A 32 3.94 4.70 -0.16
N TRP A 33 2.82 5.40 -0.40
CA TRP A 33 1.55 4.82 -0.81
C TRP A 33 0.70 5.83 -1.58
N THR A 34 -0.31 5.34 -2.32
CA THR A 34 -1.09 6.18 -3.23
C THR A 34 -2.36 6.75 -2.64
N SER A 35 -2.94 6.10 -1.65
CA SER A 35 -4.16 6.54 -0.99
C SER A 35 -3.91 7.69 -0.02
N SER A 36 -4.97 8.18 0.61
CA SER A 36 -4.90 9.29 1.56
C SER A 36 -4.11 8.97 2.83
N ASN A 37 -3.75 9.99 3.61
CA ASN A 37 -3.18 9.82 4.95
C ASN A 37 -4.26 9.88 6.05
N GLY A 38 -5.51 9.57 5.70
CA GLY A 38 -6.63 9.56 6.64
C GLY A 38 -6.43 8.57 7.78
N GLU A 39 -7.03 8.85 8.94
CA GLU A 39 -6.89 8.00 10.14
C GLU A 39 -7.42 6.58 9.91
N LYS A 40 -8.45 6.43 9.09
CA LYS A 40 -9.12 5.16 8.79
C LYS A 40 -8.68 4.54 7.46
N ASP A 41 -7.81 5.21 6.70
CA ASP A 41 -7.28 4.67 5.46
C ASP A 41 -6.36 3.48 5.76
N PRO A 42 -6.62 2.27 5.26
CA PRO A 42 -5.84 1.08 5.58
C PRO A 42 -4.35 1.22 5.18
N TYR A 43 -4.05 1.94 4.11
CA TYR A 43 -2.67 2.23 3.70
C TYR A 43 -1.99 3.17 4.71
N GLY A 44 -2.65 4.28 5.07
CA GLY A 44 -2.13 5.24 6.04
C GLY A 44 -1.96 4.63 7.43
N VAL A 45 -2.92 3.80 7.88
CA VAL A 45 -2.83 3.05 9.15
C VAL A 45 -1.62 2.13 9.15
N GLY A 46 -1.47 1.30 8.12
CA GLY A 46 -0.34 0.37 7.99
C GLY A 46 1.00 1.09 7.94
N ALA A 47 1.09 2.18 7.18
CA ALA A 47 2.30 2.98 7.08
C ALA A 47 2.73 3.60 8.43
N ARG A 48 1.78 4.12 9.22
CA ARG A 48 2.05 4.68 10.55
C ARG A 48 2.48 3.61 11.54
N ILE A 49 1.84 2.44 11.52
CA ILE A 49 2.23 1.30 12.37
C ILE A 49 3.62 0.82 12.01
N PHE A 50 3.91 0.65 10.71
CA PHE A 50 5.23 0.27 10.22
C PHE A 50 6.31 1.25 10.71
N LYS A 51 6.11 2.57 10.49
CA LYS A 51 7.03 3.60 10.98
C LYS A 51 7.27 3.47 12.48
N ALA A 52 6.20 3.45 13.28
CA ALA A 52 6.31 3.39 14.72
C ALA A 52 7.08 2.16 15.19
N LYS A 53 6.83 0.98 14.60
CA LYS A 53 7.52 -0.25 14.99
C LYS A 53 8.96 -0.32 14.52
N VAL A 54 9.27 0.14 13.33
CA VAL A 54 10.65 0.20 12.84
C VAL A 54 11.48 1.13 13.73
N GLU A 55 11.00 2.34 14.00
CA GLU A 55 11.72 3.31 14.84
C GLU A 55 11.85 2.84 16.28
N GLU A 56 10.84 2.17 16.85
CA GLU A 56 10.89 1.55 18.19
C GLU A 56 11.94 0.44 18.24
N TYR A 57 11.88 -0.54 17.37
CA TYR A 57 12.75 -1.73 17.41
C TYR A 57 14.21 -1.41 17.06
N THR A 58 14.42 -0.41 16.22
CA THR A 58 15.77 0.05 15.86
C THR A 58 16.31 1.13 16.81
N LYS A 59 15.55 1.48 17.86
CA LYS A 59 15.89 2.55 18.81
C LYS A 59 16.24 3.87 18.11
N GLY A 60 15.55 4.14 17.00
CA GLY A 60 15.71 5.36 16.21
C GLY A 60 16.93 5.37 15.28
N SER A 61 17.67 4.27 15.12
CA SER A 61 18.75 4.18 14.13
C SER A 61 18.23 4.13 12.68
N ILE A 62 16.97 3.69 12.50
CA ILE A 62 16.27 3.81 11.23
C ILE A 62 15.12 4.81 11.37
N GLU A 63 15.08 5.82 10.52
CA GLU A 63 13.98 6.77 10.39
C GLU A 63 13.13 6.42 9.18
N VAL A 64 11.81 6.27 9.37
CA VAL A 64 10.88 6.05 8.26
C VAL A 64 10.21 7.36 7.88
N GLN A 65 10.49 7.84 6.68
CA GLN A 65 9.84 9.01 6.10
C GLN A 65 8.63 8.60 5.28
N LEU A 66 7.45 9.12 5.66
CA LEU A 66 6.17 8.75 5.06
C LEU A 66 5.81 9.68 3.90
N TYR A 67 5.46 9.08 2.75
CA TYR A 67 5.11 9.76 1.51
C TYR A 67 3.70 9.33 1.04
N PRO A 68 2.63 9.90 1.61
CA PRO A 68 1.25 9.62 1.22
C PRO A 68 0.87 10.26 -0.13
N ASN A 69 -0.35 9.94 -0.60
CA ASN A 69 -0.96 10.63 -1.74
C ASN A 69 -0.07 10.68 -2.99
N ARG A 70 0.66 9.61 -3.28
CA ARG A 70 1.55 9.51 -4.45
C ARG A 70 2.72 10.50 -4.43
N ALA A 71 3.16 10.98 -3.28
CA ALA A 71 4.23 11.97 -3.18
C ALA A 71 5.57 11.50 -3.80
N ILE A 72 5.78 10.19 -3.92
CA ILE A 72 6.95 9.58 -4.59
C ILE A 72 6.57 8.70 -5.79
N GLY A 73 5.41 8.96 -6.39
CA GLY A 73 4.92 8.27 -7.58
C GLY A 73 3.67 7.43 -7.37
N ASP A 74 3.09 6.96 -8.47
CA ASP A 74 1.99 6.00 -8.42
C ASP A 74 2.52 4.58 -8.15
N GLU A 75 1.64 3.62 -7.82
CA GLU A 75 2.04 2.28 -7.37
C GLU A 75 3.01 1.58 -8.32
N ARG A 76 2.77 1.69 -9.64
CA ARG A 76 3.69 1.11 -10.63
C ARG A 76 5.08 1.75 -10.57
N GLN A 77 5.15 3.06 -10.44
CA GLN A 77 6.43 3.77 -10.31
C GLN A 77 7.15 3.39 -9.01
N MET A 78 6.40 3.26 -7.90
CA MET A 78 6.97 2.87 -6.62
C MET A 78 7.50 1.43 -6.62
N ILE A 79 6.76 0.46 -7.17
CA ILE A 79 7.22 -0.93 -7.19
C ILE A 79 8.42 -1.13 -8.12
N GLU A 80 8.47 -0.43 -9.26
CA GLU A 80 9.66 -0.40 -10.10
C GLU A 80 10.82 0.30 -9.39
N GLY A 81 10.54 1.41 -8.69
CA GLY A 81 11.53 2.09 -7.84
C GLY A 81 12.14 1.17 -6.78
N MET A 82 11.33 0.32 -6.13
CA MET A 82 11.83 -0.70 -5.19
C MET A 82 12.73 -1.73 -5.88
N ARG A 83 12.38 -2.18 -7.08
CA ARG A 83 13.24 -3.12 -7.86
C ARG A 83 14.60 -2.54 -8.17
N PHE A 84 14.67 -1.23 -8.44
CA PHE A 84 15.92 -0.54 -8.78
C PHE A 84 16.62 0.10 -7.57
N GLY A 85 15.97 0.17 -6.40
CA GLY A 85 16.53 0.74 -5.16
C GLY A 85 16.42 2.27 -5.08
N THR A 86 15.48 2.90 -5.81
CA THR A 86 15.19 4.34 -5.73
C THR A 86 14.04 4.67 -4.78
N VAL A 87 13.23 3.67 -4.43
CA VAL A 87 12.20 3.69 -3.39
C VAL A 87 12.51 2.56 -2.43
N ASP A 88 12.55 2.84 -1.12
CA ASP A 88 12.94 1.84 -0.14
C ASP A 88 11.79 0.90 0.19
N ALA A 89 10.61 1.44 0.53
CA ALA A 89 9.47 0.64 0.96
C ALA A 89 8.14 1.31 0.59
N GLY A 90 7.04 0.56 0.72
CA GLY A 90 5.70 1.10 0.50
C GLY A 90 4.60 0.05 0.54
N ILE A 91 3.37 0.52 0.36
CA ILE A 91 2.19 -0.33 0.28
C ILE A 91 1.68 -0.31 -1.16
N ILE A 92 1.57 -1.50 -1.76
CA ILE A 92 1.21 -1.71 -3.17
C ILE A 92 0.04 -2.69 -3.25
N THR A 93 -0.95 -2.37 -4.08
CA THR A 93 -2.11 -3.24 -4.35
C THR A 93 -1.70 -4.50 -5.11
N ASN A 94 -2.33 -5.63 -4.81
CA ASN A 94 -2.10 -6.91 -5.48
C ASN A 94 -2.10 -6.81 -7.00
N ALA A 95 -3.07 -6.12 -7.57
CA ALA A 95 -3.22 -5.96 -9.01
C ALA A 95 -1.99 -5.30 -9.69
N VAL A 96 -1.27 -4.42 -8.97
CA VAL A 96 -0.04 -3.81 -9.45
C VAL A 96 1.16 -4.72 -9.22
N ILE A 97 1.21 -5.44 -8.10
CA ILE A 97 2.23 -6.48 -7.86
C ILE A 97 2.18 -7.53 -8.98
N ALA A 98 0.97 -7.90 -9.42
CA ALA A 98 0.75 -8.86 -10.49
C ALA A 98 1.38 -8.44 -11.85
N GLN A 99 1.65 -7.16 -12.05
CA GLN A 99 2.34 -6.68 -13.27
C GLN A 99 3.81 -7.10 -13.33
N ILE A 100 4.46 -7.32 -12.17
CA ILE A 100 5.85 -7.77 -12.12
C ILE A 100 5.98 -9.27 -11.79
N GLU A 101 4.97 -9.86 -11.15
CA GLU A 101 4.87 -11.30 -10.88
C GLU A 101 3.45 -11.80 -11.14
N PRO A 102 3.18 -12.37 -12.33
CA PRO A 102 1.82 -12.73 -12.75
C PRO A 102 1.08 -13.74 -11.85
N ALA A 103 1.80 -14.52 -11.03
CA ALA A 103 1.16 -15.45 -10.09
C ALA A 103 0.22 -14.74 -9.09
N PHE A 104 0.43 -13.42 -8.85
CA PHE A 104 -0.45 -12.64 -8.00
C PHE A 104 -1.84 -12.42 -8.58
N GLN A 105 -2.05 -12.60 -9.90
CA GLN A 105 -3.37 -12.47 -10.53
C GLN A 105 -4.41 -13.41 -9.93
N VAL A 106 -4.00 -14.53 -9.35
CA VAL A 106 -4.93 -15.43 -8.68
C VAL A 106 -5.74 -14.76 -7.58
N ASN A 107 -5.14 -13.82 -6.84
CA ASN A 107 -5.81 -13.11 -5.74
C ASN A 107 -6.85 -12.10 -6.23
N ASP A 108 -6.78 -11.69 -7.49
CA ASP A 108 -7.73 -10.74 -8.11
C ASP A 108 -8.94 -11.44 -8.74
N MET A 109 -8.96 -12.80 -8.74
CA MET A 109 -10.09 -13.56 -9.26
C MET A 109 -11.37 -13.25 -8.46
N PRO A 110 -12.49 -13.00 -9.15
CA PRO A 110 -13.75 -12.68 -8.48
C PRO A 110 -14.23 -13.85 -7.63
N PHE A 111 -14.76 -13.52 -6.44
CA PHE A 111 -15.35 -14.46 -5.48
C PHE A 111 -14.41 -15.59 -5.02
N LEU A 112 -13.10 -15.40 -5.11
CA LEU A 112 -12.09 -16.39 -4.68
C LEU A 112 -12.18 -16.66 -3.18
N TYR A 113 -12.37 -15.63 -2.37
CA TYR A 113 -12.47 -15.71 -0.93
C TYR A 113 -13.91 -15.45 -0.48
N ALA A 114 -14.44 -16.33 0.38
CA ALA A 114 -15.78 -16.20 0.91
C ALA A 114 -15.91 -15.10 1.99
N ASP A 115 -14.82 -14.87 2.73
CA ASP A 115 -14.72 -13.90 3.82
C ASP A 115 -13.25 -13.53 4.08
N GLU A 116 -13.01 -12.52 4.92
CA GLU A 116 -11.67 -12.05 5.29
C GLU A 116 -10.86 -13.13 6.01
N ALA A 117 -11.49 -13.92 6.90
CA ALA A 117 -10.81 -14.98 7.64
C ALA A 117 -10.24 -16.06 6.71
N LYS A 118 -10.97 -16.38 5.63
CA LYS A 118 -10.49 -17.30 4.58
C LYS A 118 -9.32 -16.70 3.80
N ALA A 119 -9.41 -15.42 3.43
CA ALA A 119 -8.33 -14.72 2.76
C ALA A 119 -7.06 -14.69 3.64
N HIS A 120 -7.18 -14.31 4.91
CA HIS A 120 -6.06 -14.31 5.87
C HIS A 120 -5.44 -15.69 6.01
N LYS A 121 -6.24 -16.72 6.21
CA LYS A 121 -5.73 -18.10 6.35
C LYS A 121 -4.91 -18.56 5.14
N VAL A 122 -5.30 -18.17 3.93
CA VAL A 122 -4.58 -18.53 2.70
C VAL A 122 -3.32 -17.68 2.54
N LEU A 123 -3.43 -16.36 2.75
CA LEU A 123 -2.35 -15.41 2.51
C LEU A 123 -1.27 -15.45 3.61
N ASP A 124 -1.63 -15.75 4.84
CA ASP A 124 -0.67 -15.98 5.94
C ASP A 124 -0.08 -17.41 5.91
N GLY A 125 -0.59 -18.25 5.03
CA GLY A 125 -0.17 -19.63 4.86
C GLY A 125 0.85 -19.85 3.74
N LYS A 126 0.88 -21.10 3.26
CA LYS A 126 1.84 -21.56 2.24
C LYS A 126 1.71 -20.79 0.91
N VAL A 127 0.49 -20.39 0.53
CA VAL A 127 0.25 -19.65 -0.72
C VAL A 127 0.89 -18.27 -0.64
N GLY A 128 0.63 -17.51 0.43
CA GLY A 128 1.24 -16.21 0.61
C GLY A 128 2.77 -16.26 0.74
N ALA A 129 3.31 -17.30 1.39
CA ALA A 129 4.76 -17.51 1.45
C ALA A 129 5.36 -17.81 0.07
N GLU A 130 4.71 -18.62 -0.76
CA GLU A 130 5.16 -18.86 -2.14
C GLU A 130 5.11 -17.60 -2.99
N LEU A 131 4.04 -16.80 -2.88
CA LEU A 131 3.94 -15.51 -3.57
C LEU A 131 5.06 -14.54 -3.13
N ALA A 132 5.36 -14.46 -1.83
CA ALA A 132 6.47 -13.67 -1.30
C ALA A 132 7.82 -14.14 -1.87
N ASN A 133 8.06 -15.45 -1.94
CA ASN A 133 9.28 -16.01 -2.51
C ASN A 133 9.43 -15.69 -4.01
N ARG A 134 8.34 -15.69 -4.77
CA ARG A 134 8.35 -15.30 -6.18
C ARG A 134 8.67 -13.81 -6.35
N LEU A 135 8.04 -12.97 -5.54
CA LEU A 135 8.26 -11.53 -5.55
C LEU A 135 9.71 -11.17 -5.18
N ALA A 136 10.31 -11.88 -4.21
CA ALA A 136 11.70 -11.70 -3.82
C ALA A 136 12.68 -11.94 -4.97
N LYS A 137 12.37 -12.85 -5.92
CA LYS A 137 13.16 -13.08 -7.14
C LYS A 137 13.10 -11.90 -8.11
N LYS A 138 12.08 -11.02 -7.97
CA LYS A 138 11.93 -9.79 -8.76
C LYS A 138 12.60 -8.57 -8.11
N GLY A 139 13.26 -8.74 -6.96
CA GLY A 139 13.97 -7.66 -6.25
C GLY A 139 13.13 -6.90 -5.24
N VAL A 140 11.93 -7.39 -4.91
CA VAL A 140 11.03 -6.80 -3.92
C VAL A 140 10.69 -7.84 -2.86
N ILE A 141 10.86 -7.49 -1.58
CA ILE A 141 10.58 -8.37 -0.44
C ILE A 141 9.22 -8.01 0.14
N SER A 142 8.37 -9.00 0.35
CA SER A 142 7.15 -8.82 1.15
C SER A 142 7.49 -8.94 2.63
N LEU A 143 7.08 -7.92 3.41
CA LEU A 143 7.13 -7.93 4.87
C LEU A 143 5.81 -8.45 5.48
N GLY A 144 4.77 -8.57 4.67
CA GLY A 144 3.47 -9.09 5.04
C GLY A 144 2.38 -8.69 4.04
N TRP A 145 1.24 -9.35 4.15
CA TRP A 145 0.05 -9.03 3.38
C TRP A 145 -0.93 -8.32 4.32
N MET A 146 -1.50 -7.24 3.86
CA MET A 146 -2.45 -6.41 4.59
C MET A 146 -3.80 -6.48 3.90
N GLU A 147 -4.84 -6.14 4.65
CA GLU A 147 -6.19 -6.07 4.16
C GLU A 147 -6.54 -4.68 3.64
N GLY A 148 -6.94 -4.60 2.37
CA GLY A 148 -7.63 -3.44 1.80
C GLY A 148 -9.15 -3.53 1.95
N GLY A 149 -9.68 -4.74 2.19
CA GLY A 149 -11.10 -5.07 2.29
C GLY A 149 -11.71 -5.59 0.98
N PHE A 150 -12.97 -6.05 1.04
CA PHE A 150 -13.70 -6.45 -0.16
C PHE A 150 -14.06 -5.23 -1.02
N ARG A 151 -13.89 -5.40 -2.33
CA ARG A 151 -14.15 -4.37 -3.33
C ARG A 151 -15.62 -4.36 -3.73
N ASN A 152 -16.15 -3.16 -3.88
CA ASN A 152 -17.56 -2.89 -4.15
C ASN A 152 -17.68 -1.90 -5.31
N MET A 153 -18.78 -1.99 -6.06
CA MET A 153 -19.01 -1.12 -7.20
C MET A 153 -19.65 0.20 -6.77
N ILE A 154 -19.04 1.32 -7.19
CA ILE A 154 -19.59 2.66 -7.01
C ILE A 154 -19.69 3.36 -8.37
N ASN A 155 -20.82 4.04 -8.65
CA ASN A 155 -21.00 4.69 -9.93
C ASN A 155 -22.07 5.81 -9.87
N ASN A 156 -22.21 6.55 -11.00
CA ASN A 156 -23.16 7.63 -11.17
C ASN A 156 -24.39 7.26 -12.03
N SER A 157 -24.38 6.04 -12.61
CA SER A 157 -25.42 5.62 -13.57
C SER A 157 -26.62 4.96 -12.86
N LYS A 158 -26.39 3.88 -12.10
CA LYS A 158 -27.46 3.07 -11.50
C LYS A 158 -26.91 2.14 -10.39
N PRO A 159 -27.79 1.68 -9.47
CA PRO A 159 -27.44 0.59 -8.55
C PRO A 159 -27.08 -0.68 -9.33
N VAL A 160 -26.23 -1.52 -8.74
CA VAL A 160 -25.85 -2.84 -9.25
C VAL A 160 -26.33 -3.90 -8.26
N ALA A 161 -27.42 -4.58 -8.61
CA ALA A 161 -27.99 -5.68 -7.84
C ALA A 161 -27.78 -7.05 -8.52
N ALA A 162 -27.55 -7.07 -9.83
CA ALA A 162 -27.33 -8.25 -10.62
C ALA A 162 -26.22 -8.03 -11.67
N PRO A 163 -25.61 -9.09 -12.25
CA PRO A 163 -24.58 -8.96 -13.27
C PRO A 163 -25.01 -8.11 -14.46
N ASP A 164 -26.28 -8.21 -14.88
CA ASP A 164 -26.83 -7.43 -16.00
C ASP A 164 -26.85 -5.92 -15.77
N ASP A 165 -26.79 -5.47 -14.52
CA ASP A 165 -26.73 -4.04 -14.19
C ASP A 165 -25.38 -3.40 -14.52
N VAL A 166 -24.34 -4.21 -14.75
CA VAL A 166 -23.02 -3.72 -15.16
C VAL A 166 -23.01 -3.33 -16.65
N LYS A 167 -23.94 -3.86 -17.45
CA LYS A 167 -24.00 -3.62 -18.89
C LYS A 167 -24.08 -2.13 -19.23
N GLY A 168 -23.20 -1.71 -20.13
CA GLY A 168 -23.12 -0.34 -20.65
C GLY A 168 -22.56 0.71 -19.70
N VAL A 169 -22.21 0.34 -18.46
CA VAL A 169 -21.57 1.24 -17.50
C VAL A 169 -20.05 1.25 -17.73
N LYS A 170 -19.45 2.43 -17.77
CA LYS A 170 -17.99 2.60 -17.89
C LYS A 170 -17.38 2.58 -16.51
N TYR A 171 -16.68 1.51 -16.17
CA TYR A 171 -15.94 1.42 -14.91
C TYR A 171 -14.45 1.67 -15.11
N ARG A 172 -13.89 2.57 -14.32
CA ARG A 172 -12.45 2.53 -14.11
C ARG A 172 -12.11 1.24 -13.40
N VAL A 173 -11.12 0.53 -13.92
CA VAL A 173 -10.61 -0.71 -13.31
C VAL A 173 -9.11 -0.59 -13.05
N MET A 174 -8.58 -1.49 -12.21
CA MET A 174 -7.14 -1.63 -12.04
C MET A 174 -6.47 -2.03 -13.37
N GLN A 175 -5.23 -1.60 -13.58
CA GLN A 175 -4.43 -1.97 -14.77
C GLN A 175 -3.96 -3.42 -14.69
N ASN A 176 -4.91 -4.35 -14.71
CA ASN A 176 -4.71 -5.78 -14.56
C ASN A 176 -5.71 -6.54 -15.43
N PRO A 177 -5.27 -7.56 -16.21
CA PRO A 177 -6.13 -8.33 -17.12
C PRO A 177 -7.37 -8.91 -16.43
N VAL A 178 -7.25 -9.42 -15.20
CA VAL A 178 -8.36 -10.04 -14.48
C VAL A 178 -9.52 -9.06 -14.28
N TYR A 179 -9.24 -7.81 -13.89
CA TYR A 179 -10.28 -6.79 -13.75
C TYR A 179 -10.86 -6.37 -15.10
N ILE A 180 -10.03 -6.23 -16.13
CA ILE A 180 -10.48 -5.89 -17.47
C ILE A 180 -11.44 -6.97 -17.99
N ASP A 181 -11.04 -8.24 -17.89
CA ASP A 181 -11.83 -9.37 -18.38
C ASP A 181 -13.12 -9.56 -17.57
N MET A 182 -13.08 -9.37 -16.25
CA MET A 182 -14.25 -9.44 -15.37
C MET A 182 -15.32 -8.45 -15.82
N PHE A 183 -14.99 -7.15 -15.92
CA PHE A 183 -15.99 -6.13 -16.31
C PHE A 183 -16.43 -6.25 -17.77
N SER A 184 -15.53 -6.63 -18.67
CA SER A 184 -15.86 -6.86 -20.08
C SER A 184 -16.80 -8.05 -20.24
N SER A 185 -16.60 -9.13 -19.50
CA SER A 185 -17.47 -10.32 -19.53
C SER A 185 -18.89 -10.05 -19.01
N LEU A 186 -19.05 -9.05 -18.13
CA LEU A 186 -20.34 -8.58 -17.63
C LEU A 186 -21.01 -7.55 -18.58
N GLY A 187 -20.38 -7.23 -19.72
CA GLY A 187 -20.89 -6.25 -20.69
C GLY A 187 -20.69 -4.80 -20.27
N GLY A 188 -19.89 -4.54 -19.25
CA GLY A 188 -19.42 -3.20 -18.88
C GLY A 188 -18.25 -2.75 -19.74
N ALA A 189 -17.99 -1.45 -19.77
CA ALA A 189 -16.81 -0.91 -20.42
C ALA A 189 -15.69 -0.76 -19.36
N ALA A 190 -14.71 -1.66 -19.41
CA ALA A 190 -13.54 -1.62 -18.53
C ALA A 190 -12.53 -0.58 -19.04
N VAL A 191 -12.22 0.42 -18.25
CA VAL A 191 -11.23 1.47 -18.55
C VAL A 191 -10.05 1.35 -17.56
N PRO A 192 -8.96 0.67 -17.94
CA PRO A 192 -7.81 0.51 -17.05
C PRO A 192 -7.11 1.86 -16.85
N MET A 193 -6.90 2.25 -15.58
CA MET A 193 -6.38 3.57 -15.24
C MET A 193 -5.64 3.53 -13.90
N ALA A 194 -4.53 4.26 -13.79
CA ALA A 194 -3.81 4.44 -12.54
C ALA A 194 -4.67 5.17 -11.48
N TRP A 195 -4.34 4.96 -10.20
CA TRP A 195 -5.12 5.56 -9.11
C TRP A 195 -5.18 7.08 -9.19
N GLY A 196 -4.06 7.71 -9.52
CA GLY A 196 -3.93 9.16 -9.56
C GLY A 196 -4.85 9.89 -10.53
N GLU A 197 -5.34 9.21 -11.54
CA GLU A 197 -6.22 9.78 -12.58
C GLU A 197 -7.70 9.54 -12.25
N THR A 198 -7.98 8.58 -11.36
CA THR A 198 -9.32 8.01 -11.18
C THR A 198 -10.34 9.02 -10.66
N PHE A 199 -10.01 9.80 -9.62
CA PHE A 199 -10.93 10.75 -9.01
C PHE A 199 -11.42 11.79 -10.04
N THR A 200 -10.47 12.38 -10.76
CA THR A 200 -10.77 13.36 -11.82
C THR A 200 -11.58 12.76 -12.95
N ALA A 201 -11.26 11.54 -13.38
CA ALA A 201 -11.98 10.85 -14.45
C ALA A 201 -13.46 10.59 -14.08
N VAL A 202 -13.73 10.17 -12.83
CA VAL A 202 -15.10 10.01 -12.32
C VAL A 202 -15.81 11.35 -12.19
N GLN A 203 -15.14 12.34 -11.61
CA GLN A 203 -15.70 13.68 -11.39
C GLN A 203 -16.09 14.36 -12.71
N GLN A 204 -15.29 14.19 -13.75
CA GLN A 204 -15.54 14.75 -15.09
C GLN A 204 -16.45 13.88 -15.97
N GLY A 205 -16.86 12.70 -15.48
CA GLY A 205 -17.71 11.78 -16.26
C GLY A 205 -16.99 11.07 -17.42
N ALA A 206 -15.66 11.04 -17.44
CA ALA A 206 -14.89 10.25 -18.40
C ALA A 206 -15.13 8.75 -18.19
N VAL A 207 -15.36 8.34 -16.93
CA VAL A 207 -15.90 7.05 -16.52
C VAL A 207 -17.11 7.26 -15.60
N ASP A 208 -18.04 6.30 -15.57
CA ASP A 208 -19.24 6.39 -14.73
C ASP A 208 -18.97 6.04 -13.28
N GLY A 209 -17.94 5.24 -13.01
CA GLY A 209 -17.62 4.78 -11.67
C GLY A 209 -16.33 3.97 -11.61
N LEU A 210 -16.15 3.32 -10.48
CA LEU A 210 -15.02 2.44 -10.19
C LEU A 210 -15.45 1.36 -9.20
N GLU A 211 -14.51 0.46 -8.88
CA GLU A 211 -14.72 -0.56 -7.87
C GLU A 211 -13.57 -0.52 -6.85
N ILE A 212 -13.88 -0.32 -5.58
CA ILE A 212 -12.92 -0.18 -4.48
C ILE A 212 -13.52 -0.63 -3.15
N PRO A 213 -12.70 -0.91 -2.12
CA PRO A 213 -13.17 -1.14 -0.76
C PRO A 213 -13.86 0.08 -0.16
N VAL A 214 -14.86 -0.15 0.71
CA VAL A 214 -15.66 0.94 1.33
C VAL A 214 -14.77 1.88 2.17
N ALA A 215 -13.76 1.35 2.86
CA ALA A 215 -12.82 2.18 3.61
C ALA A 215 -12.07 3.18 2.70
N ILE A 216 -11.78 2.79 1.46
CA ILE A 216 -11.14 3.66 0.46
C ILE A 216 -12.14 4.69 -0.08
N VAL A 217 -13.42 4.31 -0.24
CA VAL A 217 -14.50 5.26 -0.59
C VAL A 217 -14.56 6.39 0.44
N GLU A 218 -14.56 6.05 1.73
CA GLU A 218 -14.60 7.02 2.84
C GLU A 218 -13.33 7.88 2.88
N ALA A 219 -12.16 7.24 2.92
CA ALA A 219 -10.89 7.93 3.13
C ALA A 219 -10.52 8.89 1.98
N ASN A 220 -10.94 8.57 0.75
CA ASN A 220 -10.66 9.39 -0.44
C ASN A 220 -11.91 10.15 -0.94
N LYS A 221 -12.99 10.19 -0.15
CA LYS A 221 -14.19 10.99 -0.38
C LYS A 221 -14.91 10.74 -1.72
N TYR A 222 -14.85 9.50 -2.22
CA TYR A 222 -15.56 9.16 -3.45
C TYR A 222 -17.07 9.34 -3.36
N TYR A 223 -17.65 9.29 -2.14
CA TYR A 223 -19.06 9.58 -1.89
C TYR A 223 -19.47 11.02 -2.27
N GLU A 224 -18.52 11.94 -2.40
CA GLU A 224 -18.82 13.31 -2.87
C GLU A 224 -19.04 13.38 -4.39
N ILE A 225 -18.56 12.40 -5.15
CA ILE A 225 -18.59 12.40 -6.63
C ILE A 225 -19.28 11.17 -7.21
N THR A 226 -19.83 10.26 -6.39
CA THR A 226 -20.58 9.07 -6.82
C THR A 226 -21.94 9.00 -6.11
N LYS A 227 -22.95 8.48 -6.84
CA LYS A 227 -24.34 8.44 -6.36
C LYS A 227 -24.75 7.10 -5.76
N TYR A 228 -24.19 6.00 -6.29
CA TYR A 228 -24.60 4.64 -5.95
C TYR A 228 -23.42 3.84 -5.46
N LEU A 229 -23.58 3.23 -4.29
CA LEU A 229 -22.69 2.21 -3.75
C LEU A 229 -23.45 0.89 -3.72
N SER A 230 -22.94 -0.14 -4.39
CA SER A 230 -23.48 -1.49 -4.41
C SER A 230 -22.50 -2.46 -3.77
N MET A 231 -22.93 -3.11 -2.69
CA MET A 231 -22.10 -4.02 -1.89
C MET A 231 -21.96 -5.37 -2.59
N THR A 232 -21.17 -5.37 -3.65
CA THR A 232 -20.98 -6.54 -4.52
C THR A 232 -19.97 -7.54 -3.96
N ASN A 233 -19.02 -7.09 -3.12
CA ASN A 233 -17.97 -7.89 -2.50
C ASN A 233 -17.29 -8.86 -3.49
N HIS A 234 -17.10 -8.42 -4.72
CA HIS A 234 -16.73 -9.27 -5.84
C HIS A 234 -15.26 -9.68 -5.86
N THR A 235 -14.37 -8.93 -5.20
CA THR A 235 -12.93 -9.23 -5.13
C THR A 235 -12.39 -8.80 -3.77
N TYR A 236 -11.49 -9.60 -3.19
CA TYR A 236 -10.76 -9.23 -1.99
C TYR A 236 -9.51 -8.41 -2.36
N SER A 237 -9.35 -7.24 -1.77
CA SER A 237 -8.21 -6.36 -2.03
C SER A 237 -7.07 -6.67 -1.06
N MET A 238 -6.19 -7.58 -1.45
CA MET A 238 -4.89 -7.76 -0.77
C MET A 238 -3.98 -6.58 -1.10
N ILE A 239 -3.30 -6.04 -0.12
CA ILE A 239 -2.25 -5.04 -0.28
C ILE A 239 -0.94 -5.53 0.35
N GLY A 240 0.17 -5.32 -0.33
CA GLY A 240 1.48 -5.77 0.12
C GLY A 240 2.24 -4.68 0.84
N LEU A 241 2.72 -4.98 2.06
CA LEU A 241 3.74 -4.19 2.74
C LEU A 241 5.10 -4.64 2.20
N LEU A 242 5.71 -3.82 1.37
CA LEU A 242 6.85 -4.19 0.55
C LEU A 242 8.08 -3.35 0.86
N ILE A 243 9.26 -3.96 0.71
CA ILE A 243 10.55 -3.28 0.80
C ILE A 243 11.45 -3.70 -0.37
N SER A 244 12.29 -2.79 -0.84
CA SER A 244 13.33 -3.08 -1.81
C SER A 244 14.32 -4.10 -1.25
N LYS A 245 14.75 -5.04 -2.04
CA LYS A 245 15.84 -5.97 -1.67
C LYS A 245 17.19 -5.25 -1.54
N ARG A 246 17.28 -4.01 -2.02
CA ARG A 246 18.52 -3.20 -2.03
C ARG A 246 18.60 -2.20 -0.87
N SER A 247 17.51 -2.01 -0.12
CA SER A 247 17.44 -1.13 1.06
C SER A 247 17.97 -1.80 2.31
#